data_aaabf1530ab7450f71e8eeea1ef1a3ff
#
_entry.id   aaabf1530ab7450f71e8eeea1ef1a3ff
#
_cell.length_a   1.000
_cell.length_b   1.000
_cell.length_c   1.000
_cell.angle_alpha   90.00
_cell.angle_beta   90.00
_cell.angle_gamma   90.00
#
_symmetry.space_group_name_H-M   'P 1'
#
loop_
_entity.id
_entity.type
_entity.pdbx_description
1 polymer ?
#
loop_
_entity_poly.entity_id
_entity_poly.type
_entity_poly.pdbx_seq_one_letter_code
_entity_poly.pdbx_strand_id
1 'polypeptide(L)'
;YPRLKEWHRERNAMVQDGWTYVRTPIGRRRLLSYDDAAMTTCANTLIQGAGADILKLAIARLGKLINDDFRPIATVHDELIFEAVESKADYFKEVLETEMRLAAESVLSKVPVKCDANVGDSWAEK
;
A
#
# COMPACT_ATOMS: atom_id res chain seq x y z
N TYR A 1 0.38 22.99 -10.03
CA TYR A 1 0.95 22.50 -8.76
C TYR A 1 2.45 22.81 -8.69
N PRO A 2 2.87 23.99 -8.15
CA PRO A 2 4.28 24.41 -8.12
C PRO A 2 5.19 23.43 -7.37
N ARG A 3 4.74 22.91 -6.23
CA ARG A 3 5.50 21.95 -5.42
C ARG A 3 5.73 20.60 -6.11
N LEU A 4 4.85 20.18 -7.02
CA LEU A 4 5.06 18.96 -7.79
C LEU A 4 6.24 19.12 -8.76
N LYS A 5 6.37 20.28 -9.40
CA LYS A 5 7.52 20.59 -10.29
C LYS A 5 8.84 20.63 -9.52
N GLU A 6 8.82 21.18 -8.30
CA GLU A 6 9.97 21.22 -7.40
C GLU A 6 10.38 19.81 -6.99
N TRP A 7 9.42 19.01 -6.53
CA TRP A 7 9.65 17.60 -6.17
C TRP A 7 10.22 16.77 -7.33
N HIS A 8 9.74 16.97 -8.56
CA HIS A 8 10.32 16.32 -9.75
C HIS A 8 11.77 16.75 -10.00
N ARG A 9 12.08 18.05 -9.82
CA ARG A 9 13.47 18.54 -9.98
C ARG A 9 14.41 17.94 -8.94
N GLU A 10 13.97 17.85 -7.70
CA GLU A 10 14.75 17.21 -6.63
C GLU A 10 15.02 15.73 -6.93
N ARG A 11 14.02 14.99 -7.41
CA ARG A 11 14.18 13.58 -7.79
C ARG A 11 15.16 13.42 -8.96
N ASN A 12 15.09 14.31 -9.93
CA ASN A 12 16.02 14.30 -11.05
C ASN A 12 17.46 14.62 -10.63
N ALA A 13 17.66 15.59 -9.74
CA ALA A 13 18.96 15.91 -9.16
C ALA A 13 19.58 14.70 -8.42
N MET A 14 18.80 13.98 -7.61
CA MET A 14 19.27 12.77 -6.92
C MET A 14 19.80 11.70 -7.89
N VAL A 15 19.15 11.53 -9.05
CA VAL A 15 19.59 10.59 -10.08
C VAL A 15 20.91 11.07 -10.71
N GLN A 16 21.02 12.37 -11.02
CA GLN A 16 22.24 12.97 -11.59
C GLN A 16 23.43 12.93 -10.63
N ASP A 17 23.18 13.00 -9.32
CA ASP A 17 24.19 12.88 -8.28
C ASP A 17 24.65 11.43 -8.03
N GLY A 18 24.21 10.48 -8.87
CA GLY A 18 24.65 9.08 -8.82
C GLY A 18 24.02 8.25 -7.71
N TRP A 19 22.82 8.59 -7.25
CA TRP A 19 22.11 7.78 -6.28
C TRP A 19 21.81 6.38 -6.81
N THR A 20 22.22 5.37 -6.05
CA THR A 20 22.08 3.96 -6.43
C THR A 20 20.83 3.29 -5.88
N TYR A 21 20.06 3.99 -5.08
CA TYR A 21 18.79 3.49 -4.53
C TYR A 21 17.84 4.63 -4.17
N VAL A 22 16.55 4.33 -4.12
CA VAL A 22 15.51 5.16 -3.51
C VAL A 22 14.90 4.46 -2.29
N ARG A 23 14.37 5.23 -1.35
CA ARG A 23 13.68 4.70 -0.16
C ARG A 23 12.20 5.06 -0.19
N THR A 24 11.37 4.10 0.17
CA THR A 24 9.96 4.37 0.48
C THR A 24 9.82 5.13 1.80
N PRO A 25 8.64 5.70 2.11
CA PRO A 25 8.42 6.41 3.38
C PRO A 25 8.77 5.61 4.64
N ILE A 26 8.57 4.29 4.63
CA ILE A 26 8.95 3.41 5.75
C ILE A 26 10.39 2.89 5.68
N GLY A 27 11.18 3.37 4.72
CA GLY A 27 12.63 3.10 4.64
C GLY A 27 13.03 1.90 3.78
N ARG A 28 12.08 1.19 3.13
CA ARG A 28 12.41 0.10 2.22
C ARG A 28 13.20 0.64 1.02
N ARG A 29 14.31 -0.02 0.67
CA ARG A 29 15.17 0.38 -0.44
C ARG A 29 14.79 -0.34 -1.73
N ARG A 30 14.78 0.41 -2.83
CA ARG A 30 14.87 -0.13 -4.18
C ARG A 30 16.20 0.28 -4.76
N LEU A 31 17.02 -0.68 -5.12
CA LEU A 31 18.24 -0.44 -5.88
C LEU A 31 17.87 0.02 -7.29
N LEU A 32 18.63 0.97 -7.80
CA LEU A 32 18.51 1.48 -9.16
C LEU A 32 19.67 0.91 -9.98
N SER A 33 19.36 0.30 -11.10
CA SER A 33 20.36 0.01 -12.13
C SER A 33 20.69 1.30 -12.90
N TYR A 34 21.75 1.28 -13.67
CA TYR A 34 22.11 2.42 -14.52
C TYR A 34 20.96 2.79 -15.49
N ASP A 35 20.25 1.79 -15.99
CA ASP A 35 19.11 1.96 -16.91
C ASP A 35 17.83 2.41 -16.18
N ASP A 36 17.70 2.07 -14.89
CA ASP A 36 16.55 2.45 -14.04
C ASP A 36 16.66 3.83 -13.40
N ALA A 37 17.80 4.50 -13.57
CA ALA A 37 18.09 5.80 -12.96
C ALA A 37 17.30 6.97 -13.59
N ALA A 38 16.19 6.68 -14.28
CA ALA A 38 15.29 7.70 -14.79
C ALA A 38 14.48 8.33 -13.64
N MET A 39 14.28 9.64 -13.70
CA MET A 39 13.47 10.40 -12.73
C MET A 39 12.08 9.77 -12.52
N THR A 40 11.47 9.26 -13.59
CA THR A 40 10.16 8.58 -13.56
C THR A 40 10.18 7.32 -12.69
N THR A 41 11.23 6.50 -12.78
CA THR A 41 11.40 5.29 -11.96
C THR A 41 11.57 5.67 -10.49
N CYS A 42 12.37 6.69 -10.18
CA CYS A 42 12.57 7.16 -8.82
C CYS A 42 11.26 7.70 -8.22
N ALA A 43 10.55 8.56 -8.94
CA ALA A 43 9.29 9.15 -8.51
C ALA A 43 8.21 8.07 -8.32
N ASN A 44 8.06 7.18 -9.29
CA ASN A 44 7.07 6.11 -9.25
C ASN A 44 7.33 5.10 -8.12
N THR A 45 8.61 4.80 -7.85
CA THR A 45 9.00 3.91 -6.75
C THR A 45 8.55 4.45 -5.38
N LEU A 46 8.61 5.76 -5.18
CA LEU A 46 8.15 6.38 -3.93
C LEU A 46 6.64 6.19 -3.74
N ILE A 47 5.86 6.38 -4.80
CA ILE A 47 4.40 6.30 -4.75
C ILE A 47 3.93 4.84 -4.69
N GLN A 48 4.31 4.02 -5.66
CA GLN A 48 3.94 2.60 -5.72
C GLN A 48 4.54 1.80 -4.57
N GLY A 49 5.76 2.17 -4.18
CA GLY A 49 6.42 1.58 -3.02
C GLY A 49 5.71 1.88 -1.71
N ALA A 50 5.20 3.10 -1.52
CA ALA A 50 4.40 3.45 -0.36
C ALA A 50 3.09 2.64 -0.31
N GLY A 51 2.39 2.50 -1.44
CA GLY A 51 1.18 1.67 -1.54
C GLY A 51 1.46 0.21 -1.17
N ALA A 52 2.51 -0.37 -1.73
CA ALA A 52 2.91 -1.75 -1.42
C ALA A 52 3.32 -1.93 0.06
N ASP A 53 3.93 -0.92 0.67
CA ASP A 53 4.30 -0.95 2.08
C ASP A 53 3.07 -0.87 2.98
N ILE A 54 2.11 0.00 2.67
CA ILE A 54 0.82 0.10 3.37
C ILE A 54 0.08 -1.24 3.32
N LEU A 55 0.00 -1.86 2.15
CA LEU A 55 -0.65 -3.15 1.99
C LEU A 55 0.01 -4.25 2.85
N LYS A 56 1.34 -4.30 2.88
CA LYS A 56 2.09 -5.24 3.73
C LYS A 56 1.87 -4.99 5.22
N LEU A 57 1.79 -3.73 5.62
CA LEU A 57 1.46 -3.38 7.01
C LEU A 57 0.03 -3.84 7.36
N ALA A 58 -0.94 -3.64 6.46
CA ALA A 58 -2.31 -4.12 6.64
C ALA A 58 -2.35 -5.65 6.79
N ILE A 59 -1.67 -6.38 5.89
CA ILE A 59 -1.55 -7.84 5.98
C ILE A 59 -0.93 -8.28 7.31
N ALA A 60 0.12 -7.61 7.77
CA ALA A 60 0.77 -7.94 9.04
C ALA A 60 -0.13 -7.69 10.26
N ARG A 61 -1.01 -6.69 10.20
CA ARG A 61 -2.01 -6.40 11.24
C ARG A 61 -3.12 -7.44 11.22
N LEU A 62 -3.70 -7.68 10.05
CA LEU A 62 -4.76 -8.67 9.84
C LEU A 62 -4.29 -10.10 10.12
N GLY A 63 -3.01 -10.40 9.88
CA GLY A 63 -2.42 -11.70 10.18
C GLY A 63 -2.54 -12.16 11.63
N LYS A 64 -2.71 -11.21 12.57
CA LYS A 64 -2.93 -11.49 13.99
C LYS A 64 -4.38 -11.92 14.31
N LEU A 65 -5.28 -11.71 13.37
CA LEU A 65 -6.71 -11.96 13.52
C LEU A 65 -7.18 -13.20 12.74
N ILE A 66 -6.26 -13.84 11.99
CA ILE A 66 -6.54 -15.05 11.24
C ILE A 66 -6.93 -16.19 12.18
N ASN A 67 -8.03 -16.86 11.86
CA ASN A 67 -8.54 -18.03 12.55
C ASN A 67 -9.42 -18.85 11.58
N ASP A 68 -10.14 -19.86 12.08
CA ASP A 68 -10.99 -20.72 11.25
C ASP A 68 -12.18 -19.96 10.62
N ASP A 69 -12.60 -18.86 11.23
CA ASP A 69 -13.72 -18.02 10.76
C ASP A 69 -13.28 -16.91 9.79
N PHE A 70 -11.97 -16.64 9.69
CA PHE A 70 -11.44 -15.49 8.91
C PHE A 70 -10.06 -15.79 8.35
N ARG A 71 -9.96 -15.90 7.02
CA ARG A 71 -8.72 -16.31 6.31
C ARG A 71 -8.44 -15.47 5.08
N PRO A 72 -7.16 -15.11 4.82
CA PRO A 72 -6.78 -14.46 3.58
C PRO A 72 -6.87 -15.44 2.41
N ILE A 73 -7.39 -14.97 1.27
CA ILE A 73 -7.44 -15.74 0.02
C ILE A 73 -6.41 -15.21 -0.97
N ALA A 74 -6.44 -13.89 -1.20
CA ALA A 74 -5.59 -13.27 -2.22
C ALA A 74 -5.31 -11.81 -1.93
N THR A 75 -4.31 -11.27 -2.63
CA THR A 75 -4.07 -9.84 -2.77
C THR A 75 -3.98 -9.52 -4.25
N VAL A 76 -4.72 -8.52 -4.70
CA VAL A 76 -4.78 -8.10 -6.10
C VAL A 76 -4.62 -6.59 -6.15
N HIS A 77 -3.47 -6.12 -6.68
CA HIS A 77 -3.09 -4.70 -6.68
C HIS A 77 -3.10 -4.08 -5.28
N ASP A 78 -4.10 -3.28 -4.96
CA ASP A 78 -4.35 -2.59 -3.69
C ASP A 78 -5.53 -3.19 -2.89
N GLU A 79 -6.06 -4.32 -3.34
CA GLU A 79 -7.15 -5.04 -2.69
C GLU A 79 -6.64 -6.22 -1.87
N LEU A 80 -7.30 -6.47 -0.73
CA LEU A 80 -7.17 -7.69 0.07
C LEU A 80 -8.47 -8.47 0.02
N ILE A 81 -8.38 -9.76 -0.26
CA ILE A 81 -9.51 -10.67 -0.35
C ILE A 81 -9.41 -11.67 0.79
N PHE A 82 -10.46 -11.74 1.58
CA PHE A 82 -10.59 -12.66 2.71
C PHE A 82 -11.86 -13.49 2.59
N GLU A 83 -11.80 -14.69 3.10
CA GLU A 83 -12.95 -15.54 3.36
C GLU A 83 -13.36 -15.40 4.81
N ALA A 84 -14.64 -15.25 5.07
CA ALA A 84 -15.19 -15.17 6.41
C ALA A 84 -16.45 -16.03 6.54
N VAL A 85 -16.73 -16.53 7.74
CA VAL A 85 -18.03 -17.20 7.99
C VAL A 85 -19.15 -16.17 7.83
N GLU A 86 -20.22 -16.55 7.17
CA GLU A 86 -21.34 -15.68 6.82
C GLU A 86 -21.91 -14.94 8.04
N SER A 87 -22.09 -15.63 9.15
CA SER A 87 -22.64 -15.06 10.40
C SER A 87 -21.77 -13.95 11.02
N LYS A 88 -20.52 -13.78 10.59
CA LYS A 88 -19.57 -12.76 11.06
C LYS A 88 -19.07 -11.85 9.95
N ALA A 89 -19.64 -11.93 8.76
CA ALA A 89 -19.15 -11.22 7.58
C ALA A 89 -19.11 -9.70 7.79
N ASP A 90 -20.17 -9.11 8.33
CA ASP A 90 -20.22 -7.66 8.63
C ASP A 90 -19.19 -7.24 9.67
N TYR A 91 -18.96 -8.03 10.70
CA TYR A 91 -17.92 -7.77 11.68
C TYR A 91 -16.53 -7.77 11.03
N PHE A 92 -16.22 -8.78 10.24
CA PHE A 92 -14.91 -8.85 9.58
C PHE A 92 -14.73 -7.79 8.48
N LYS A 93 -15.81 -7.34 7.85
CA LYS A 93 -15.80 -6.18 6.96
C LYS A 93 -15.28 -4.94 7.69
N GLU A 94 -15.86 -4.59 8.85
CA GLU A 94 -15.42 -3.45 9.66
C GLU A 94 -13.97 -3.60 10.15
N VAL A 95 -13.56 -4.82 10.47
CA VAL A 95 -12.19 -5.15 10.85
C VAL A 95 -11.24 -4.87 9.68
N LEU A 96 -11.55 -5.34 8.47
CA LEU A 96 -10.74 -5.09 7.27
C LEU A 96 -10.58 -3.60 7.00
N GLU A 97 -11.69 -2.84 6.96
CA GLU A 97 -11.66 -1.40 6.74
C GLU A 97 -10.81 -0.67 7.78
N THR A 98 -10.96 -1.05 9.04
CA THR A 98 -10.22 -0.44 10.15
C THR A 98 -8.74 -0.72 10.09
N GLU A 99 -8.32 -1.99 9.92
CA GLU A 99 -6.92 -2.38 9.92
C GLU A 99 -6.17 -1.86 8.68
N MET A 100 -6.83 -1.84 7.52
CA MET A 100 -6.28 -1.23 6.29
C MET A 100 -6.12 0.29 6.46
N ARG A 101 -7.12 0.96 6.99
CA ARG A 101 -7.06 2.41 7.25
C ARG A 101 -5.95 2.75 8.25
N LEU A 102 -5.86 2.05 9.37
CA LEU A 102 -4.80 2.26 10.37
C LEU A 102 -3.39 2.00 9.81
N ALA A 103 -3.24 1.00 8.95
CA ALA A 103 -1.98 0.75 8.25
C ALA A 103 -1.61 1.94 7.34
N ALA A 104 -2.56 2.46 6.58
CA ALA A 104 -2.33 3.59 5.70
C ALA A 104 -2.05 4.90 6.47
N GLU A 105 -2.80 5.19 7.52
CA GLU A 105 -2.60 6.37 8.38
C GLU A 105 -1.24 6.37 9.10
N SER A 106 -0.66 5.20 9.36
CA SER A 106 0.68 5.09 9.93
C SER A 106 1.79 5.58 8.97
N VAL A 107 1.50 5.64 7.68
CA VAL A 107 2.43 6.08 6.62
C VAL A 107 2.03 7.46 6.06
N LEU A 108 0.73 7.72 5.92
CA LEU A 108 0.16 8.91 5.28
C LEU A 108 -0.45 9.85 6.33
N SER A 109 0.40 10.66 6.95
CA SER A 109 -0.03 11.54 8.06
C SER A 109 -0.77 12.82 7.63
N LYS A 110 -0.76 13.18 6.34
CA LYS A 110 -1.28 14.46 5.84
C LYS A 110 -2.46 14.33 4.88
N VAL A 111 -2.83 13.11 4.54
CA VAL A 111 -3.90 12.83 3.57
C VAL A 111 -4.92 11.92 4.26
N PRO A 112 -6.21 12.26 4.21
CA PRO A 112 -7.23 11.37 4.73
C PRO A 112 -7.25 10.07 3.92
N VAL A 113 -7.39 8.96 4.63
CA VAL A 113 -7.46 7.63 4.00
C VAL A 113 -8.86 7.08 4.17
N LYS A 114 -9.42 6.59 3.08
CA LYS A 114 -10.68 5.85 3.05
C LYS A 114 -10.39 4.45 2.54
N CYS A 115 -10.91 3.46 3.24
CA CYS A 115 -10.93 2.07 2.83
C CYS A 115 -12.39 1.60 2.86
N ASP A 116 -12.82 0.97 1.81
CA ASP A 116 -14.17 0.41 1.68
C ASP A 116 -14.04 -1.11 1.48
N ALA A 117 -14.84 -1.89 2.18
CA ALA A 117 -14.93 -3.32 1.96
C ALA A 117 -16.35 -3.71 1.56
N ASN A 118 -16.46 -4.71 0.72
CA ASN A 118 -17.73 -5.30 0.28
C ASN A 118 -17.80 -6.75 0.72
N VAL A 119 -18.99 -7.21 1.04
CA VAL A 119 -19.31 -8.61 1.31
C VAL A 119 -20.11 -9.15 0.13
N GLY A 120 -19.76 -10.32 -0.35
CA GLY A 120 -20.45 -11.00 -1.43
C GLY A 120 -20.12 -12.49 -1.43
N ASP A 121 -20.88 -13.29 -2.14
CA ASP A 121 -20.66 -14.74 -2.26
C ASP A 121 -19.46 -15.07 -3.16
N SER A 122 -19.03 -14.10 -3.94
CA SER A 122 -17.86 -14.22 -4.82
C SER A 122 -17.16 -12.87 -5.04
N TRP A 123 -15.89 -12.92 -5.42
CA TRP A 123 -15.13 -11.71 -5.78
C TRP A 123 -15.70 -10.94 -6.98
N ALA A 124 -16.56 -11.57 -7.78
CA ALA A 124 -17.23 -10.90 -8.91
C ALA A 124 -18.33 -9.91 -8.48
N GLU A 125 -18.74 -9.95 -7.22
CA GLU A 125 -19.78 -9.08 -6.63
C GLU A 125 -19.15 -7.86 -5.97
N LYS A 126 -18.61 -6.96 -6.81
CA LYS A 126 -17.99 -5.70 -6.35
C LYS A 126 -18.95 -4.54 -6.36
#